data_cb79e4ad0e79135aac60ef4a11b797d0
#
_entry.id   cb79e4ad0e79135aac60ef4a11b797d0
#
_cell.length_a   1.000
_cell.length_b   1.000
_cell.length_c   1.000
_cell.angle_alpha   90.00
_cell.angle_beta   90.00
_cell.angle_gamma   90.00
#
_symmetry.space_group_name_H-M   'P 1'
#
loop_
_entity.id
_entity.type
_entity.pdbx_description
1 polymer ?
#
loop_
_entity_poly.entity_id
_entity_poly.type
_entity_poly.pdbx_seq_one_letter_code
_entity_poly.pdbx_strand_id
1 'polypeptide(L)'
;NGGYVLKNVSVRIVPKQNGQEIAYKVGDNQAKTYGGIPVFGLYADWRNTVEVEYDRWQGDQMKHIKETYRIWTAPAYVETDGYGARDTGFFNPEVKKVDPEFKDRLYFVNNLGQLDARSTKTVWNNPVGGALQWNYSPQNTIIDTTGEIRWYMLPETIYSFDNIWYGGTMMGFRQEADGAMSWGYGQRYAKYDIMGREIFNRRLPTGYADFSHASKKIESNGHYLLRVASDGYKRPDNKIVRTVRDVILEVDGDGNVVDDFRLFEILDPYRDNVLKAIDQGAVCLNIDPAKQGKTLTAEELAKQDQNDHFGDIVGSGAGRNWAHINSVDYDETDDSIIISSRHQSAIIKIGRDKKVKWILGSHEGWKTPYQDKLLQPVDKNGKPIKCEGSKCEGDFDWTWTQHTGWKVRSELSKGDVIYISAFDNGDARGMEQPALPEMKYSRAVVYKVDQKKMTVEQVWEYGKERGHAWYSPVTSLTEYYGDKDSIMVYSATAGAEFDWKTFSYTKFPSPVIDEFK
;
A
#
# COMPACT_ATOMS: atom_id res chain seq x y z
N ASN A 1 33.94 -16.04 8.20
CA ASN A 1 34.26 -17.34 7.55
C ASN A 1 35.75 -17.74 7.64
N GLY A 2 36.61 -16.91 8.21
CA GLY A 2 38.04 -17.19 8.42
C GLY A 2 38.80 -17.51 7.14
N GLY A 3 38.34 -17.09 5.96
CA GLY A 3 38.95 -17.39 4.66
C GLY A 3 38.54 -18.73 4.05
N TYR A 4 37.69 -19.50 4.73
CA TYR A 4 37.16 -20.76 4.18
C TYR A 4 35.99 -20.51 3.23
N VAL A 5 35.78 -21.40 2.28
CA VAL A 5 34.57 -21.43 1.47
C VAL A 5 33.52 -22.24 2.22
N LEU A 6 32.36 -21.62 2.45
CA LEU A 6 31.20 -22.26 3.09
C LEU A 6 30.16 -22.59 2.01
N LYS A 7 29.63 -23.81 2.04
CA LYS A 7 28.55 -24.28 1.17
C LYS A 7 27.48 -24.99 1.99
N ASN A 8 26.30 -25.14 1.39
CA ASN A 8 25.17 -25.84 2.00
C ASN A 8 24.81 -25.29 3.39
N VAL A 9 24.94 -23.97 3.55
CA VAL A 9 24.71 -23.32 4.83
C VAL A 9 23.22 -23.32 5.16
N SER A 10 22.85 -23.81 6.33
CA SER A 10 21.51 -23.73 6.89
C SER A 10 21.53 -23.17 8.31
N VAL A 11 20.50 -22.45 8.65
CA VAL A 11 20.28 -21.85 9.96
C VAL A 11 18.91 -22.27 10.48
N ARG A 12 18.86 -22.66 11.74
CA ARG A 12 17.63 -23.01 12.44
C ARG A 12 17.55 -22.27 13.77
N ILE A 13 16.49 -21.51 13.95
CA ILE A 13 16.15 -20.90 15.24
C ILE A 13 15.28 -21.88 16.01
N VAL A 14 15.80 -22.38 17.12
CA VAL A 14 15.07 -23.33 17.96
C VAL A 14 13.88 -22.62 18.60
N PRO A 15 12.64 -23.12 18.40
CA PRO A 15 11.46 -22.45 18.89
C PRO A 15 11.37 -22.46 20.42
N LYS A 16 10.70 -21.47 20.99
CA LYS A 16 10.15 -21.52 22.35
C LYS A 16 9.19 -22.71 22.48
N GLN A 17 8.81 -23.06 23.69
CA GLN A 17 7.73 -24.02 23.89
C GLN A 17 6.45 -23.52 23.18
N ASN A 18 5.89 -24.33 22.30
CA ASN A 18 4.76 -24.01 21.44
C ASN A 18 5.01 -22.85 20.43
N GLY A 19 6.26 -22.43 20.26
CA GLY A 19 6.64 -21.39 19.30
C GLY A 19 6.82 -21.95 17.89
N GLN A 20 6.88 -21.04 16.92
CA GLN A 20 7.14 -21.37 15.51
C GLN A 20 8.63 -21.52 15.25
N GLU A 21 9.00 -22.61 14.60
CA GLU A 21 10.36 -22.81 14.10
C GLU A 21 10.62 -21.89 12.87
N ILE A 22 11.80 -21.29 12.81
CA ILE A 22 12.31 -20.64 11.60
C ILE A 22 13.57 -21.36 11.19
N ALA A 23 13.57 -21.90 9.97
CA ALA A 23 14.74 -22.55 9.38
C ALA A 23 14.88 -22.13 7.92
N TYR A 24 16.11 -21.84 7.48
CA TYR A 24 16.37 -21.38 6.13
C TYR A 24 17.79 -21.74 5.66
N LYS A 25 17.99 -21.66 4.36
CA LYS A 25 19.31 -21.80 3.72
C LYS A 25 19.89 -20.42 3.44
N VAL A 26 21.21 -20.31 3.59
CA VAL A 26 21.98 -19.10 3.26
C VAL A 26 22.75 -19.35 1.97
N GLY A 27 22.48 -18.53 0.95
CA GLY A 27 23.18 -18.62 -0.33
C GLY A 27 24.61 -18.05 -0.25
N ASP A 28 25.47 -18.48 -1.17
CA ASP A 28 26.88 -18.07 -1.24
C ASP A 28 27.05 -16.55 -1.34
N ASN A 29 26.16 -15.88 -2.09
CA ASN A 29 26.18 -14.43 -2.23
C ASN A 29 25.84 -13.72 -0.93
N GLN A 30 24.88 -14.24 -0.16
CA GLN A 30 24.53 -13.69 1.14
C GLN A 30 25.69 -13.83 2.13
N ALA A 31 26.31 -15.01 2.20
CA ALA A 31 27.46 -15.24 3.06
C ALA A 31 28.65 -14.31 2.71
N LYS A 32 28.88 -14.02 1.42
CA LYS A 32 29.88 -13.05 0.97
C LYS A 32 29.50 -11.62 1.34
N THR A 33 28.26 -11.22 1.08
CA THR A 33 27.76 -9.86 1.33
C THR A 33 27.91 -9.47 2.79
N TYR A 34 27.60 -10.38 3.72
CA TYR A 34 27.67 -10.11 5.15
C TYR A 34 28.99 -10.54 5.80
N GLY A 35 29.92 -11.09 5.04
CA GLY A 35 31.18 -11.60 5.56
C GLY A 35 31.03 -12.76 6.57
N GLY A 36 29.88 -13.42 6.54
CA GLY A 36 29.50 -14.50 7.46
C GLY A 36 28.09 -15.00 7.21
N ILE A 37 27.56 -15.78 8.14
CA ILE A 37 26.23 -16.37 8.05
C ILE A 37 25.23 -15.41 8.69
N PRO A 38 24.31 -14.77 7.91
CA PRO A 38 23.30 -13.91 8.48
C PRO A 38 22.27 -14.72 9.28
N VAL A 39 21.94 -14.25 10.49
CA VAL A 39 20.96 -14.87 11.36
C VAL A 39 19.73 -13.99 11.42
N PHE A 40 18.58 -14.54 11.04
CA PHE A 40 17.28 -13.89 10.98
C PHE A 40 16.25 -14.65 11.82
N GLY A 41 15.27 -13.94 12.37
CA GLY A 41 14.11 -14.57 13.00
C GLY A 41 14.30 -14.95 14.46
N LEU A 42 15.19 -14.26 15.17
CA LEU A 42 15.33 -14.41 16.63
C LEU A 42 14.11 -13.87 17.36
N TYR A 43 13.77 -14.48 18.50
CA TYR A 43 12.79 -13.93 19.43
C TYR A 43 13.37 -12.71 20.14
N ALA A 44 12.59 -11.69 20.37
CA ALA A 44 12.95 -10.53 21.18
C ALA A 44 12.93 -10.88 22.68
N ASP A 45 13.75 -10.19 23.49
CA ASP A 45 13.91 -10.41 24.94
C ASP A 45 14.07 -11.89 25.32
N TRP A 46 14.95 -12.57 24.61
CA TRP A 46 15.10 -14.01 24.75
C TRP A 46 16.54 -14.49 24.56
N ARG A 47 16.89 -15.55 25.26
CA ARG A 47 18.14 -16.27 25.02
C ARG A 47 17.92 -17.32 23.93
N ASN A 48 18.06 -16.90 22.69
CA ASN A 48 17.86 -17.75 21.53
C ASN A 48 18.92 -18.85 21.42
N THR A 49 18.50 -20.01 20.98
CA THR A 49 19.39 -21.09 20.53
C THR A 49 19.35 -21.15 19.00
N VAL A 50 20.50 -21.03 18.38
CA VAL A 50 20.67 -21.02 16.92
C VAL A 50 21.55 -22.20 16.52
N GLU A 51 21.02 -23.07 15.70
CA GLU A 51 21.77 -24.19 15.12
C GLU A 51 22.19 -23.78 13.71
N VAL A 52 23.46 -23.95 13.40
CA VAL A 52 24.05 -23.63 12.09
C VAL A 52 24.77 -24.87 11.58
N GLU A 53 24.48 -25.23 10.34
CA GLU A 53 25.05 -26.39 9.69
C GLU A 53 25.59 -25.99 8.31
N TYR A 54 26.85 -26.41 7.99
CA TYR A 54 27.49 -26.04 6.75
C TYR A 54 28.66 -26.96 6.40
N ASP A 55 29.01 -26.98 5.12
CA ASP A 55 30.22 -27.62 4.62
C ASP A 55 31.33 -26.57 4.49
N ARG A 56 32.42 -26.79 5.22
CA ARG A 56 33.61 -25.93 5.18
C ARG A 56 34.65 -26.54 4.26
N TRP A 57 35.06 -25.80 3.26
CA TRP A 57 36.07 -26.20 2.29
C TRP A 57 37.39 -25.46 2.49
N GLN A 58 38.50 -26.19 2.44
CA GLN A 58 39.85 -25.66 2.42
C GLN A 58 40.59 -26.38 1.29
N GLY A 59 40.77 -25.74 0.14
CA GLY A 59 41.16 -26.42 -1.09
C GLY A 59 40.14 -27.52 -1.44
N ASP A 60 40.61 -28.73 -1.67
CA ASP A 60 39.76 -29.89 -2.00
C ASP A 60 39.26 -30.65 -0.75
N GLN A 61 39.64 -30.21 0.45
CA GLN A 61 39.18 -30.84 1.69
C GLN A 61 37.87 -30.21 2.18
N MET A 62 36.88 -31.06 2.38
CA MET A 62 35.60 -30.68 2.93
C MET A 62 35.43 -31.24 4.34
N LYS A 63 34.92 -30.39 5.24
CA LYS A 63 34.49 -30.82 6.57
C LYS A 63 33.07 -30.34 6.82
N HIS A 64 32.18 -31.26 7.12
CA HIS A 64 30.82 -30.93 7.58
C HIS A 64 30.87 -30.43 9.03
N ILE A 65 30.25 -29.28 9.28
CA ILE A 65 30.27 -28.59 10.57
C ILE A 65 28.82 -28.38 11.02
N LYS A 66 28.56 -28.71 12.27
CA LYS A 66 27.33 -28.38 12.97
C LYS A 66 27.69 -27.69 14.28
N GLU A 67 27.16 -26.49 14.46
CA GLU A 67 27.44 -25.65 15.63
C GLU A 67 26.14 -25.11 16.24
N THR A 68 26.16 -24.87 17.55
CA THR A 68 25.03 -24.30 18.28
C THR A 68 25.49 -23.05 18.99
N TYR A 69 24.81 -21.97 18.72
CA TYR A 69 25.05 -20.67 19.35
C TYR A 69 23.90 -20.30 20.29
N ARG A 70 24.24 -19.58 21.35
CA ARG A 70 23.26 -18.96 22.24
C ARG A 70 23.39 -17.46 22.16
N ILE A 71 22.35 -16.81 21.66
CA ILE A 71 22.32 -15.37 21.40
C ILE A 71 21.23 -14.75 22.23
N TRP A 72 21.58 -13.84 23.11
CA TRP A 72 20.60 -13.03 23.81
C TRP A 72 20.23 -11.82 22.96
N THR A 73 18.93 -11.52 22.84
CA THR A 73 18.38 -10.36 22.14
C THR A 73 17.68 -9.46 23.13
N ALA A 74 17.86 -8.16 22.97
CA ALA A 74 17.13 -7.16 23.73
C ALA A 74 15.60 -7.20 23.41
N PRO A 75 14.76 -6.62 24.27
CA PRO A 75 13.37 -6.34 23.93
C PRO A 75 13.27 -5.55 22.64
N ALA A 76 12.25 -5.83 21.81
CA ALA A 76 11.90 -4.94 20.70
C ALA A 76 11.38 -3.61 21.27
N TYR A 77 11.72 -2.50 20.63
CA TYR A 77 11.34 -1.18 21.09
C TYR A 77 11.04 -0.23 19.92
N VAL A 78 10.26 0.80 20.19
CA VAL A 78 10.07 1.97 19.34
C VAL A 78 10.52 3.22 20.09
N GLU A 79 11.08 4.18 19.39
CA GLU A 79 11.36 5.50 19.94
C GLU A 79 10.06 6.33 19.94
N THR A 80 9.64 6.81 21.11
CA THR A 80 8.32 7.43 21.29
C THR A 80 8.32 8.94 21.27
N ASP A 81 9.43 9.59 21.61
CA ASP A 81 9.48 11.05 21.80
C ASP A 81 10.56 11.76 20.97
N GLY A 82 11.36 10.99 20.26
CA GLY A 82 12.47 11.51 19.47
C GLY A 82 13.64 12.05 20.30
N TYR A 83 13.64 11.88 21.61
CA TYR A 83 14.72 12.22 22.52
C TYR A 83 15.41 10.99 23.11
N GLY A 84 15.15 9.82 22.55
CA GLY A 84 15.73 8.55 22.95
C GLY A 84 14.91 7.79 23.99
N ALA A 85 13.72 8.26 24.37
CA ALA A 85 12.81 7.44 25.14
C ALA A 85 12.32 6.25 24.29
N ARG A 86 12.36 5.08 24.87
CA ARG A 86 12.04 3.81 24.20
C ARG A 86 10.87 3.14 24.88
N ASP A 87 9.86 2.82 24.09
CA ASP A 87 8.74 1.99 24.52
C ASP A 87 8.91 0.59 23.94
N THR A 88 8.81 -0.43 24.78
CA THR A 88 8.75 -1.84 24.38
C THR A 88 7.34 -2.26 23.96
N GLY A 89 6.38 -1.34 24.04
CA GLY A 89 4.98 -1.54 23.66
C GLY A 89 4.73 -1.49 22.17
N PHE A 90 5.38 -2.36 21.38
CA PHE A 90 4.86 -2.70 20.06
C PHE A 90 3.42 -3.22 20.19
N PHE A 91 2.68 -3.24 19.10
CA PHE A 91 1.39 -3.93 19.08
C PHE A 91 1.57 -5.41 19.54
N ASN A 92 0.58 -5.90 20.31
CA ASN A 92 0.53 -7.29 20.75
C ASN A 92 -0.51 -8.04 19.91
N PRO A 93 -0.11 -8.84 18.93
CA PRO A 93 -1.05 -9.60 18.12
C PRO A 93 -1.77 -10.65 18.97
N GLU A 94 -3.08 -10.71 18.87
CA GLU A 94 -3.89 -11.80 19.41
C GLU A 94 -4.18 -12.81 18.30
N VAL A 95 -3.58 -13.97 18.36
CA VAL A 95 -3.79 -15.04 17.38
C VAL A 95 -5.10 -15.75 17.66
N LYS A 96 -6.08 -15.62 16.78
CA LYS A 96 -7.41 -16.23 16.93
C LYS A 96 -7.47 -17.66 16.41
N LYS A 97 -6.83 -17.91 15.27
CA LYS A 97 -6.82 -19.22 14.61
C LYS A 97 -5.62 -19.33 13.70
N VAL A 98 -5.02 -20.50 13.65
CA VAL A 98 -3.99 -20.86 12.66
C VAL A 98 -4.40 -22.18 12.04
N ASP A 99 -4.58 -22.16 10.72
CA ASP A 99 -4.75 -23.39 9.96
C ASP A 99 -3.39 -24.08 9.79
N PRO A 100 -3.31 -25.41 9.85
CA PRO A 100 -2.05 -26.15 9.65
C PRO A 100 -1.28 -25.80 8.37
N GLU A 101 -1.97 -25.39 7.31
CA GLU A 101 -1.33 -24.97 6.06
C GLU A 101 -0.55 -23.66 6.19
N PHE A 102 -0.92 -22.79 7.14
CA PHE A 102 -0.29 -21.50 7.38
C PHE A 102 0.66 -21.46 8.58
N LYS A 103 0.87 -22.59 9.26
CA LYS A 103 1.67 -22.66 10.50
C LYS A 103 3.12 -22.18 10.38
N ASP A 104 3.66 -22.14 9.18
CA ASP A 104 5.01 -21.70 8.82
C ASP A 104 5.06 -20.26 8.26
N ARG A 105 3.92 -19.59 8.21
CA ARG A 105 3.80 -18.23 7.68
C ARG A 105 4.51 -17.22 8.58
N LEU A 106 5.12 -16.22 7.96
CA LEU A 106 5.58 -15.00 8.59
C LEU A 106 4.84 -13.84 7.95
N TYR A 107 4.32 -12.94 8.78
CA TYR A 107 3.56 -11.78 8.30
C TYR A 107 4.40 -10.52 8.43
N PHE A 108 4.65 -9.86 7.31
CA PHE A 108 5.33 -8.58 7.28
C PHE A 108 4.30 -7.47 7.45
N VAL A 109 4.31 -6.80 8.59
CA VAL A 109 3.34 -5.78 8.96
C VAL A 109 3.98 -4.40 8.87
N ASN A 110 3.44 -3.56 7.99
CA ASN A 110 3.76 -2.14 7.93
C ASN A 110 2.71 -1.38 8.76
N ASN A 111 3.08 -1.00 9.96
CA ASN A 111 2.24 -0.23 10.86
C ASN A 111 2.77 1.19 11.02
N LEU A 112 1.89 2.11 11.39
CA LEU A 112 2.22 3.49 11.71
C LEU A 112 2.05 3.67 13.22
N GLY A 113 3.12 4.10 13.87
CA GLY A 113 3.09 4.43 15.29
C GLY A 113 2.45 5.79 15.56
N GLN A 114 2.55 6.24 16.79
CA GLN A 114 2.10 7.58 17.15
C GLN A 114 2.85 8.65 16.33
N LEU A 115 2.19 9.78 16.10
CA LEU A 115 2.84 10.96 15.57
C LEU A 115 3.99 11.33 16.50
N ASP A 116 5.20 11.34 15.97
CA ASP A 116 6.32 11.97 16.65
C ASP A 116 6.03 13.47 16.80
N ALA A 117 6.14 13.99 17.99
CA ALA A 117 5.88 15.41 18.28
C ALA A 117 6.75 16.36 17.44
N ARG A 118 7.91 15.92 16.97
CA ARG A 118 8.78 16.66 16.05
C ARG A 118 8.26 16.62 14.61
N SER A 119 7.62 15.55 14.23
CA SER A 119 7.20 15.29 12.86
C SER A 119 6.05 16.17 12.39
N THR A 120 5.20 16.62 13.31
CA THR A 120 4.07 17.49 13.00
C THR A 120 4.48 18.90 12.55
N LYS A 121 5.76 19.25 12.66
CA LYS A 121 6.27 20.59 12.35
C LYS A 121 6.96 20.71 10.99
N THR A 122 7.28 19.60 10.35
CA THR A 122 8.21 19.62 9.20
C THR A 122 7.56 20.20 7.95
N VAL A 123 6.31 19.86 7.65
CA VAL A 123 5.58 20.41 6.50
C VAL A 123 4.09 20.54 6.82
N TRP A 124 3.76 21.50 7.68
CA TRP A 124 2.41 21.73 8.15
C TRP A 124 1.38 22.03 7.05
N ASN A 125 1.81 22.69 5.98
CA ASN A 125 0.94 23.15 4.89
C ASN A 125 1.37 22.57 3.54
N ASN A 126 1.63 21.28 3.47
CA ASN A 126 1.91 20.67 2.19
C ASN A 126 0.63 20.64 1.33
N PRO A 127 0.55 21.41 0.25
CA PRO A 127 -0.66 21.52 -0.56
C PRO A 127 -1.00 20.25 -1.33
N VAL A 128 -0.03 19.34 -1.48
CA VAL A 128 -0.23 18.11 -2.26
C VAL A 128 -0.74 16.93 -1.43
N GLY A 129 -0.73 17.01 -0.09
CA GLY A 129 -1.26 15.96 0.78
C GLY A 129 -0.55 14.61 0.64
N GLY A 130 0.76 14.64 0.38
CA GLY A 130 1.57 13.45 0.28
C GLY A 130 2.23 13.02 1.59
N ALA A 131 3.26 12.20 1.50
CA ALA A 131 3.94 11.63 2.67
C ALA A 131 4.52 12.67 3.63
N LEU A 132 4.88 13.85 3.14
CA LEU A 132 5.38 14.95 3.98
C LEU A 132 4.30 15.59 4.86
N GLN A 133 3.04 15.45 4.52
CA GLN A 133 1.93 15.96 5.34
C GLN A 133 1.71 15.14 6.60
N TRP A 134 1.99 13.84 6.52
CA TRP A 134 1.77 12.87 7.58
C TRP A 134 3.11 12.26 7.97
N ASN A 135 3.58 12.58 9.14
CA ASN A 135 4.90 12.15 9.56
C ASN A 135 4.80 11.19 10.75
N TYR A 136 4.24 10.02 10.50
CA TYR A 136 4.16 8.95 11.49
C TYR A 136 5.46 8.15 11.53
N SER A 137 5.86 7.75 12.72
CA SER A 137 6.98 6.83 12.88
C SER A 137 6.59 5.45 12.36
N PRO A 138 7.34 4.86 11.41
CA PRO A 138 7.03 3.53 10.91
C PRO A 138 7.35 2.46 11.97
N GLN A 139 6.45 1.49 12.11
CA GLN A 139 6.61 0.31 12.96
C GLN A 139 6.53 -0.93 12.10
N ASN A 140 7.57 -1.17 11.30
CA ASN A 140 7.62 -2.35 10.44
C ASN A 140 8.16 -3.53 11.21
N THR A 141 7.39 -4.60 11.24
CA THR A 141 7.72 -5.84 11.96
C THR A 141 7.42 -7.06 11.13
N ILE A 142 8.13 -8.15 11.41
CA ILE A 142 7.73 -9.48 10.99
C ILE A 142 7.28 -10.24 12.22
N ILE A 143 6.05 -10.73 12.19
CA ILE A 143 5.47 -11.57 13.23
C ILE A 143 5.26 -12.99 12.73
N ASP A 144 5.37 -13.96 13.62
CA ASP A 144 5.04 -15.34 13.33
C ASP A 144 3.58 -15.69 13.68
N THR A 145 3.18 -16.91 13.41
CA THR A 145 1.80 -17.40 13.67
C THR A 145 1.47 -17.60 15.15
N THR A 146 2.44 -17.39 16.03
CA THR A 146 2.19 -17.36 17.49
C THR A 146 2.08 -15.94 18.03
N GLY A 147 2.24 -14.92 17.15
CA GLY A 147 2.20 -13.52 17.51
C GLY A 147 3.53 -12.95 18.00
N GLU A 148 4.60 -13.74 17.96
CA GLU A 148 5.93 -13.28 18.38
C GLU A 148 6.59 -12.42 17.31
N ILE A 149 7.23 -11.31 17.72
CA ILE A 149 8.03 -10.47 16.82
C ILE A 149 9.34 -11.20 16.51
N ARG A 150 9.60 -11.42 15.24
CA ARG A 150 10.79 -12.13 14.75
C ARG A 150 11.77 -11.21 14.01
N TRP A 151 11.36 -10.02 13.70
CA TRP A 151 12.15 -8.94 13.13
C TRP A 151 11.42 -7.61 13.27
N TYR A 152 12.15 -6.52 13.42
CA TYR A 152 11.60 -5.17 13.35
C TYR A 152 12.63 -4.18 12.79
N MET A 153 12.13 -3.11 12.18
CA MET A 153 12.95 -2.05 11.61
C MET A 153 13.25 -0.98 12.67
N LEU A 154 14.47 -0.47 12.67
CA LEU A 154 14.88 0.71 13.42
C LEU A 154 14.85 1.94 12.49
N PRO A 155 13.76 2.71 12.46
CA PRO A 155 13.60 3.81 11.50
C PRO A 155 14.56 4.96 11.75
N GLU A 156 15.04 5.19 12.96
CA GLU A 156 15.94 6.26 13.35
C GLU A 156 17.30 6.22 12.61
N THR A 157 17.65 5.11 12.01
CA THR A 157 18.86 5.00 11.16
C THR A 157 18.63 5.50 9.74
N ILE A 158 17.37 5.68 9.33
CA ILE A 158 16.95 6.02 7.95
C ILE A 158 16.32 7.40 7.92
N TYR A 159 15.50 7.73 8.91
CA TYR A 159 14.70 8.93 8.99
C TYR A 159 15.38 10.04 9.79
N SER A 160 15.17 11.27 9.35
CA SER A 160 15.45 12.46 10.14
C SER A 160 14.21 13.34 10.08
N PHE A 161 13.45 13.38 11.14
CA PHE A 161 12.21 14.16 11.21
C PHE A 161 12.43 15.68 11.16
N ASP A 162 13.65 16.13 11.44
CA ASP A 162 14.02 17.55 11.35
C ASP A 162 14.49 17.96 9.95
N ASN A 163 14.61 17.02 9.03
CA ASN A 163 15.09 17.26 7.68
C ASN A 163 14.08 16.80 6.64
N ILE A 164 13.47 17.74 5.93
CA ILE A 164 12.49 17.48 4.86
C ILE A 164 12.96 16.47 3.80
N TRP A 165 14.27 16.34 3.60
CA TRP A 165 14.84 15.42 2.64
C TRP A 165 14.90 13.97 3.13
N TYR A 166 14.70 13.76 4.43
CA TYR A 166 14.73 12.45 5.09
C TYR A 166 13.53 12.23 6.02
N GLY A 167 12.55 13.12 5.96
CA GLY A 167 11.29 13.02 6.70
C GLY A 167 10.15 12.55 5.83
N GLY A 168 9.01 12.34 6.45
CA GLY A 168 7.78 11.92 5.80
C GLY A 168 7.41 10.48 6.14
N THR A 169 6.11 10.19 6.08
CA THR A 169 5.59 8.86 6.37
C THR A 169 6.05 7.85 5.34
N MET A 170 6.47 6.68 5.80
CA MET A 170 6.76 5.54 4.95
C MET A 170 5.48 5.04 4.29
N MET A 171 5.45 5.06 2.96
CA MET A 171 4.30 4.65 2.16
C MET A 171 4.74 3.72 1.03
N GLY A 172 3.78 2.95 0.48
CA GLY A 172 4.06 2.02 -0.60
C GLY A 172 5.05 0.92 -0.24
N PHE A 173 5.12 0.59 1.06
CA PHE A 173 6.04 -0.42 1.57
C PHE A 173 5.74 -1.79 0.96
N ARG A 174 6.77 -2.42 0.39
CA ARG A 174 6.65 -3.73 -0.24
C ARG A 174 7.90 -4.58 -0.04
N GLN A 175 7.69 -5.88 0.07
CA GLN A 175 8.75 -6.84 -0.18
C GLN A 175 8.83 -7.13 -1.67
N GLU A 176 10.02 -7.08 -2.24
CA GLU A 176 10.27 -7.40 -3.66
C GLU A 176 10.64 -8.88 -3.84
N ALA A 177 10.66 -9.33 -5.09
CA ALA A 177 10.95 -10.73 -5.42
C ALA A 177 12.33 -11.22 -4.94
N ASP A 178 13.29 -10.32 -4.76
CA ASP A 178 14.61 -10.61 -4.20
C ASP A 178 14.67 -10.63 -2.66
N GLY A 179 13.51 -10.45 -2.00
CA GLY A 179 13.37 -10.42 -0.54
C GLY A 179 13.71 -9.08 0.11
N ALA A 180 14.24 -8.12 -0.65
CA ALA A 180 14.48 -6.78 -0.15
C ALA A 180 13.18 -5.98 0.02
N MET A 181 13.23 -4.92 0.79
CA MET A 181 12.11 -4.03 1.06
C MET A 181 12.28 -2.73 0.29
N SER A 182 11.21 -2.23 -0.34
CA SER A 182 11.18 -0.91 -0.96
C SER A 182 9.99 -0.09 -0.48
N TRP A 183 10.17 1.22 -0.45
CA TRP A 183 9.16 2.19 -0.06
C TRP A 183 9.50 3.59 -0.54
N GLY A 184 8.55 4.51 -0.46
CA GLY A 184 8.81 5.94 -0.58
C GLY A 184 8.50 6.69 0.71
N TYR A 185 9.11 7.86 0.86
CA TYR A 185 8.87 8.75 1.98
C TYR A 185 9.26 10.19 1.60
N GLY A 186 8.30 11.11 1.73
CA GLY A 186 8.53 12.52 1.41
C GLY A 186 9.13 12.75 0.03
N GLN A 187 10.40 13.14 -0.03
CA GLN A 187 11.12 13.45 -1.26
C GLN A 187 12.03 12.32 -1.75
N ARG A 188 11.83 11.11 -1.24
CA ARG A 188 12.73 9.97 -1.51
C ARG A 188 11.98 8.67 -1.74
N TYR A 189 12.68 7.73 -2.35
CA TYR A 189 12.31 6.32 -2.38
C TYR A 189 13.56 5.47 -2.13
N ALA A 190 13.37 4.34 -1.47
CA ALA A 190 14.48 3.57 -0.93
C ALA A 190 14.26 2.06 -1.07
N LYS A 191 15.37 1.34 -1.06
CA LYS A 191 15.40 -0.11 -1.01
C LYS A 191 16.48 -0.56 -0.04
N TYR A 192 16.11 -1.44 0.87
CA TYR A 192 16.97 -2.04 1.88
C TYR A 192 16.77 -3.54 1.92
N ASP A 193 17.82 -4.28 2.23
CA ASP A 193 17.64 -5.70 2.51
C ASP A 193 17.13 -5.94 3.94
N ILE A 194 16.75 -7.19 4.21
CA ILE A 194 16.19 -7.58 5.52
C ILE A 194 17.20 -7.43 6.68
N MET A 195 18.50 -7.36 6.39
CA MET A 195 19.55 -7.14 7.39
C MET A 195 19.85 -5.66 7.61
N GLY A 196 19.10 -4.75 6.97
CA GLY A 196 19.23 -3.30 7.12
C GLY A 196 20.30 -2.67 6.24
N ARG A 197 20.88 -3.39 5.27
CA ARG A 197 21.82 -2.81 4.32
C ARG A 197 21.09 -2.00 3.27
N GLU A 198 21.49 -0.75 3.12
CA GLU A 198 21.00 0.11 2.04
C GLU A 198 21.43 -0.43 0.68
N ILE A 199 20.48 -0.67 -0.19
CA ILE A 199 20.72 -0.96 -1.61
C ILE A 199 20.70 0.35 -2.39
N PHE A 200 19.69 1.17 -2.15
CA PHE A 200 19.68 2.58 -2.55
C PHE A 200 18.71 3.40 -1.68
N ASN A 201 18.97 4.70 -1.59
CA ASN A 201 18.09 5.69 -0.98
C ASN A 201 18.18 6.97 -1.81
N ARG A 202 17.25 7.17 -2.72
CA ARG A 202 17.32 8.18 -3.78
C ARG A 202 16.32 9.29 -3.57
N ARG A 203 16.71 10.51 -3.93
CA ARG A 203 15.77 11.62 -4.08
C ARG A 203 14.89 11.38 -5.30
N LEU A 204 13.66 11.92 -5.24
CA LEU A 204 12.83 12.02 -6.42
C LEU A 204 13.55 12.88 -7.48
N PRO A 205 13.40 12.56 -8.77
CA PRO A 205 13.98 13.35 -9.85
C PRO A 205 13.49 14.80 -9.83
N THR A 206 14.29 15.71 -10.38
CA THR A 206 13.92 17.13 -10.52
C THR A 206 12.61 17.28 -11.28
N GLY A 207 11.71 18.13 -10.79
CA GLY A 207 10.37 18.33 -11.35
C GLY A 207 9.30 17.46 -10.71
N TYR A 208 9.69 16.54 -9.84
CA TYR A 208 8.77 15.68 -9.10
C TYR A 208 8.99 15.81 -7.60
N ALA A 209 7.90 15.77 -6.87
CA ALA A 209 7.90 15.99 -5.43
C ALA A 209 6.87 15.10 -4.74
N ASP A 210 7.06 14.97 -3.43
CA ASP A 210 6.09 14.44 -2.50
C ASP A 210 5.52 13.06 -2.88
N PHE A 211 6.36 12.05 -2.71
CA PHE A 211 5.93 10.65 -2.81
C PHE A 211 4.72 10.38 -1.91
N SER A 212 3.77 9.63 -2.40
CA SER A 212 2.59 9.26 -1.61
C SER A 212 2.03 7.90 -2.02
N HIS A 213 1.57 7.16 -1.03
CA HIS A 213 0.78 5.92 -1.09
C HIS A 213 1.43 4.74 -1.80
N ALA A 214 1.88 4.88 -3.05
CA ALA A 214 2.12 3.71 -3.88
C ALA A 214 3.47 3.72 -4.60
N SER A 215 4.13 2.59 -4.57
CA SER A 215 5.24 2.23 -5.45
C SER A 215 5.04 0.82 -5.98
N LYS A 216 5.56 0.57 -7.20
CA LYS A 216 5.57 -0.76 -7.81
C LYS A 216 6.83 -0.94 -8.62
N LYS A 217 7.59 -1.97 -8.31
CA LYS A 217 8.69 -2.40 -9.18
C LYS A 217 8.14 -3.20 -10.36
N ILE A 218 8.66 -2.90 -11.55
CA ILE A 218 8.46 -3.70 -12.76
C ILE A 218 9.59 -4.73 -12.80
N GLU A 219 9.27 -5.98 -12.54
CA GLU A 219 10.29 -7.01 -12.38
C GLU A 219 11.06 -7.32 -13.69
N SER A 220 10.43 -7.12 -14.85
CA SER A 220 11.03 -7.43 -16.15
C SER A 220 12.19 -6.51 -16.55
N ASN A 221 12.19 -5.25 -16.09
CA ASN A 221 13.20 -4.25 -16.44
C ASN A 221 13.86 -3.56 -15.25
N GLY A 222 13.36 -3.81 -14.02
CA GLY A 222 13.86 -3.21 -12.79
C GLY A 222 13.43 -1.75 -12.56
N HIS A 223 12.52 -1.22 -13.36
CA HIS A 223 11.98 0.12 -13.18
C HIS A 223 11.02 0.21 -11.98
N TYR A 224 10.80 1.41 -11.51
CA TYR A 224 9.83 1.69 -10.44
C TYR A 224 8.76 2.65 -10.93
N LEU A 225 7.51 2.33 -10.68
CA LEU A 225 6.38 3.23 -10.76
C LEU A 225 6.17 3.88 -9.39
N LEU A 226 6.18 5.20 -9.34
CA LEU A 226 6.07 5.98 -8.11
C LEU A 226 4.89 6.95 -8.22
N ARG A 227 4.01 6.96 -7.24
CA ARG A 227 2.97 7.99 -7.17
C ARG A 227 3.56 9.26 -6.55
N VAL A 228 3.59 10.34 -7.31
CA VAL A 228 4.21 11.62 -6.95
C VAL A 228 3.34 12.81 -7.37
N ALA A 229 3.75 14.02 -7.00
CA ALA A 229 3.33 15.27 -7.61
C ALA A 229 4.39 15.77 -8.60
N SER A 230 4.00 16.59 -9.58
CA SER A 230 4.91 17.24 -10.51
C SER A 230 4.75 18.76 -10.49
N ASP A 231 5.72 19.48 -11.06
CA ASP A 231 5.67 20.92 -11.29
C ASP A 231 5.68 21.26 -12.79
N GLY A 232 5.68 22.55 -13.08
CA GLY A 232 5.94 23.05 -14.43
C GLY A 232 4.86 22.81 -15.46
N TYR A 233 3.66 22.38 -15.08
CA TYR A 233 2.56 22.23 -16.03
C TYR A 233 1.98 23.59 -16.41
N LYS A 234 1.86 23.83 -17.73
CA LYS A 234 1.22 25.02 -18.26
C LYS A 234 -0.24 24.73 -18.62
N ARG A 235 -1.15 25.38 -17.91
CA ARG A 235 -2.60 25.26 -18.15
C ARG A 235 -3.00 25.86 -19.50
N PRO A 236 -4.20 25.52 -20.03
CA PRO A 236 -4.74 26.15 -21.24
C PRO A 236 -4.92 27.68 -21.13
N ASP A 237 -5.10 28.20 -19.91
CA ASP A 237 -5.18 29.64 -19.62
C ASP A 237 -3.80 30.33 -19.47
N ASN A 238 -2.72 29.64 -19.83
CA ASN A 238 -1.34 30.08 -19.76
C ASN A 238 -0.73 30.22 -18.34
N LYS A 239 -1.45 29.89 -17.27
CA LYS A 239 -0.86 29.82 -15.94
C LYS A 239 0.10 28.64 -15.83
N ILE A 240 1.21 28.83 -15.11
CA ILE A 240 2.14 27.77 -14.75
C ILE A 240 1.72 27.20 -13.40
N VAL A 241 1.47 25.91 -13.37
CA VAL A 241 1.13 25.16 -12.17
C VAL A 241 2.38 24.84 -11.38
N ARG A 242 2.37 25.07 -10.08
CA ARG A 242 3.50 24.78 -9.18
C ARG A 242 3.51 23.33 -8.73
N THR A 243 2.34 22.76 -8.49
CA THR A 243 2.19 21.37 -8.05
C THR A 243 0.96 20.73 -8.68
N VAL A 244 1.17 19.58 -9.29
CA VAL A 244 0.12 18.76 -9.90
C VAL A 244 0.10 17.42 -9.20
N ARG A 245 -1.02 17.10 -8.56
CA ARG A 245 -1.21 15.81 -7.90
C ARG A 245 -1.44 14.68 -8.88
N ASP A 246 -1.20 13.48 -8.34
CA ASP A 246 -1.55 12.22 -8.97
C ASP A 246 -0.87 12.05 -10.34
N VAL A 247 0.45 12.05 -10.27
CA VAL A 247 1.33 11.62 -11.35
C VAL A 247 1.90 10.26 -11.00
N ILE A 248 1.85 9.32 -11.93
CA ILE A 248 2.60 8.07 -11.81
C ILE A 248 3.88 8.24 -12.63
N LEU A 249 4.99 8.33 -11.93
CA LEU A 249 6.31 8.47 -12.51
C LEU A 249 6.97 7.11 -12.68
N GLU A 250 7.51 6.83 -13.84
CA GLU A 250 8.38 5.68 -14.06
C GLU A 250 9.85 6.12 -14.06
N VAL A 251 10.64 5.46 -13.21
CA VAL A 251 12.09 5.64 -13.16
C VAL A 251 12.79 4.32 -13.45
N ASP A 252 13.95 4.38 -14.10
CA ASP A 252 14.80 3.21 -14.34
C ASP A 252 15.55 2.74 -13.08
N GLY A 253 16.32 1.67 -13.21
CA GLY A 253 17.14 1.10 -12.13
C GLY A 253 18.18 2.07 -11.56
N ASP A 254 18.54 3.13 -12.27
CA ASP A 254 19.48 4.17 -11.84
C ASP A 254 18.78 5.43 -11.30
N GLY A 255 17.46 5.51 -11.43
CA GLY A 255 16.64 6.62 -10.96
C GLY A 255 16.39 7.71 -12.01
N ASN A 256 16.70 7.46 -13.28
CA ASN A 256 16.37 8.39 -14.36
C ASN A 256 14.90 8.28 -14.73
N VAL A 257 14.29 9.40 -15.09
CA VAL A 257 12.90 9.44 -15.57
C VAL A 257 12.82 8.75 -16.92
N VAL A 258 11.93 7.78 -17.03
CA VAL A 258 11.64 7.05 -18.26
C VAL A 258 10.33 7.53 -18.86
N ASP A 259 9.30 7.69 -18.03
CA ASP A 259 7.95 8.07 -18.46
C ASP A 259 7.15 8.66 -17.29
N ASP A 260 6.09 9.41 -17.59
CA ASP A 260 5.12 9.82 -16.59
C ASP A 260 3.67 9.74 -17.09
N PHE A 261 2.76 9.46 -16.17
CA PHE A 261 1.32 9.45 -16.42
C PHE A 261 0.70 10.57 -15.59
N ARG A 262 0.41 11.69 -16.25
CA ARG A 262 -0.24 12.85 -15.65
C ARG A 262 -1.73 12.62 -15.64
N LEU A 263 -2.27 12.13 -14.54
CA LEU A 263 -3.64 11.61 -14.51
C LEU A 263 -4.70 12.67 -14.76
N PHE A 264 -4.44 13.93 -14.45
CA PHE A 264 -5.36 15.04 -14.77
C PHE A 264 -5.48 15.34 -16.28
N GLU A 265 -4.54 14.85 -17.12
CA GLU A 265 -4.63 14.89 -18.58
C GLU A 265 -5.31 13.64 -19.15
N ILE A 266 -5.36 12.56 -18.36
CA ILE A 266 -5.84 11.23 -18.77
C ILE A 266 -7.27 10.97 -18.30
N LEU A 267 -7.64 11.48 -17.12
CA LEU A 267 -8.93 11.25 -16.46
C LEU A 267 -9.74 12.54 -16.34
N ASP A 268 -11.00 12.43 -15.95
CA ASP A 268 -11.88 13.59 -15.70
C ASP A 268 -11.83 14.02 -14.23
N PRO A 269 -11.16 15.15 -13.89
CA PRO A 269 -11.15 15.68 -12.53
C PRO A 269 -12.49 16.32 -12.12
N TYR A 270 -13.43 16.47 -13.06
CA TYR A 270 -14.75 17.07 -12.84
C TYR A 270 -15.89 16.06 -12.97
N ARG A 271 -15.61 14.78 -12.83
CA ARG A 271 -16.67 13.79 -12.79
C ARG A 271 -17.67 14.14 -11.70
N ASP A 272 -18.96 14.16 -12.00
CA ASP A 272 -20.01 14.65 -11.10
C ASP A 272 -20.04 13.95 -9.74
N ASN A 273 -19.69 12.66 -9.72
CA ASN A 273 -19.64 11.86 -8.49
C ASN A 273 -18.52 12.28 -7.55
N VAL A 274 -17.38 12.68 -8.10
CA VAL A 274 -16.27 13.26 -7.31
C VAL A 274 -16.75 14.52 -6.59
N LEU A 275 -17.58 15.31 -7.25
CA LEU A 275 -18.13 16.53 -6.71
C LEU A 275 -19.14 16.29 -5.58
N LYS A 276 -19.86 15.16 -5.63
CA LYS A 276 -20.84 14.78 -4.60
C LYS A 276 -20.21 14.20 -3.36
N ALA A 277 -19.20 13.36 -3.54
CA ALA A 277 -18.70 12.49 -2.50
C ALA A 277 -17.52 13.07 -1.74
N ILE A 278 -16.91 14.16 -2.20
CA ILE A 278 -15.63 14.61 -1.64
C ILE A 278 -15.80 15.87 -0.84
N ASP A 279 -15.55 15.77 0.45
CA ASP A 279 -15.04 16.91 1.20
C ASP A 279 -13.69 17.27 0.59
N GLN A 280 -13.63 18.45 0.07
CA GLN A 280 -12.50 18.98 -0.68
C GLN A 280 -11.28 19.27 0.18
N GLY A 281 -11.32 18.86 1.45
CA GLY A 281 -10.17 18.83 2.32
C GLY A 281 -9.13 17.83 1.82
N ALA A 282 -7.88 18.03 2.18
CA ALA A 282 -6.77 17.16 1.83
C ALA A 282 -6.80 15.78 2.51
N VAL A 283 -7.79 15.51 3.33
CA VAL A 283 -7.89 14.33 4.18
C VAL A 283 -8.60 13.16 3.50
N CYS A 284 -8.26 11.97 3.94
CA CYS A 284 -8.84 10.72 3.45
C CYS A 284 -10.27 10.47 3.95
N LEU A 285 -10.73 11.20 4.96
CA LEU A 285 -12.01 11.02 5.62
C LEU A 285 -12.87 12.26 5.46
N ASN A 286 -14.11 12.07 5.02
CA ASN A 286 -15.16 13.05 5.24
C ASN A 286 -16.05 12.55 6.37
N ILE A 287 -15.92 13.16 7.52
CA ILE A 287 -16.59 12.75 8.75
C ILE A 287 -17.57 13.82 9.26
N ASP A 288 -17.71 14.95 8.56
CA ASP A 288 -18.64 16.01 8.93
C ASP A 288 -20.07 15.66 8.49
N PRO A 289 -20.99 15.29 9.40
CA PRO A 289 -22.36 14.95 9.06
C PRO A 289 -23.13 16.10 8.38
N ALA A 290 -22.70 17.34 8.58
CA ALA A 290 -23.35 18.51 7.98
C ALA A 290 -23.12 18.59 6.47
N LYS A 291 -22.17 17.85 5.94
CA LYS A 291 -21.84 17.78 4.51
C LYS A 291 -22.50 16.60 3.79
N GLN A 292 -23.15 15.70 4.52
CA GLN A 292 -23.83 14.54 3.95
C GLN A 292 -24.87 14.98 2.90
N GLY A 293 -24.84 14.35 1.73
CA GLY A 293 -25.73 14.65 0.61
C GLY A 293 -25.55 16.02 -0.04
N LYS A 294 -24.55 16.82 0.41
CA LYS A 294 -24.22 18.10 -0.21
C LYS A 294 -23.20 17.90 -1.32
N THR A 295 -23.44 18.61 -2.43
CA THR A 295 -22.59 18.60 -3.62
C THR A 295 -22.20 20.02 -3.94
N LEU A 296 -20.90 20.25 -4.20
CA LEU A 296 -20.47 21.49 -4.79
C LEU A 296 -20.80 21.49 -6.30
N THR A 297 -21.30 22.61 -6.78
CA THR A 297 -21.50 22.80 -8.22
C THR A 297 -20.16 23.02 -8.92
N ALA A 298 -20.12 22.77 -10.23
CA ALA A 298 -18.94 23.07 -11.04
C ALA A 298 -18.53 24.55 -10.96
N GLU A 299 -19.50 25.46 -10.78
CA GLU A 299 -19.25 26.90 -10.62
C GLU A 299 -18.63 27.24 -9.27
N GLU A 300 -19.09 26.62 -8.19
CA GLU A 300 -18.50 26.79 -6.84
C GLU A 300 -17.07 26.27 -6.81
N LEU A 301 -16.82 25.16 -7.48
CA LEU A 301 -15.48 24.61 -7.63
C LEU A 301 -14.56 25.52 -8.43
N ALA A 302 -15.04 26.03 -9.58
CA ALA A 302 -14.26 26.95 -10.39
C ALA A 302 -13.90 28.23 -9.62
N LYS A 303 -14.78 28.72 -8.74
CA LYS A 303 -14.47 29.85 -7.85
C LYS A 303 -13.41 29.51 -6.82
N GLN A 304 -13.46 28.31 -6.22
CA GLN A 304 -12.42 27.85 -5.29
C GLN A 304 -11.06 27.76 -5.99
N ASP A 305 -11.02 27.19 -7.18
CA ASP A 305 -9.81 27.03 -7.96
C ASP A 305 -9.16 28.37 -8.36
N GLN A 306 -9.95 29.42 -8.57
CA GLN A 306 -9.44 30.77 -8.86
C GLN A 306 -8.67 31.37 -7.70
N ASN A 307 -9.01 31.00 -6.47
CA ASN A 307 -8.43 31.51 -5.25
C ASN A 307 -7.35 30.60 -4.66
N ASP A 308 -7.08 29.45 -5.29
CA ASP A 308 -6.09 28.50 -4.80
C ASP A 308 -4.68 28.92 -5.24
N HIS A 309 -3.86 29.32 -4.28
CA HIS A 309 -2.48 29.74 -4.52
C HIS A 309 -1.55 28.58 -4.88
N PHE A 310 -1.93 27.33 -4.59
CA PHE A 310 -1.12 26.15 -4.77
C PHE A 310 -1.74 25.19 -5.80
N GLY A 311 -3.04 25.16 -5.89
CA GLY A 311 -3.78 24.31 -6.78
C GLY A 311 -4.09 24.98 -8.10
N ASP A 312 -3.06 25.25 -8.84
CA ASP A 312 -3.17 25.92 -10.11
C ASP A 312 -3.85 25.08 -11.20
N ILE A 313 -4.06 23.79 -10.97
CA ILE A 313 -4.90 22.94 -11.80
C ILE A 313 -6.19 22.66 -11.08
N VAL A 314 -7.27 22.86 -11.78
CA VAL A 314 -8.60 22.55 -11.26
C VAL A 314 -8.65 21.08 -10.81
N GLY A 315 -8.98 20.88 -9.54
CA GLY A 315 -8.99 19.55 -8.94
C GLY A 315 -7.66 19.06 -8.36
N SER A 316 -6.60 19.83 -8.46
CA SER A 316 -5.28 19.45 -7.99
C SER A 316 -4.74 20.27 -6.84
N GLY A 317 -5.44 21.32 -6.42
CA GLY A 317 -4.99 22.22 -5.37
C GLY A 317 -5.20 21.70 -3.95
N ALA A 318 -4.68 22.48 -2.99
CA ALA A 318 -4.99 22.29 -1.58
C ALA A 318 -6.51 22.33 -1.39
N GLY A 319 -7.07 21.32 -0.78
CA GLY A 319 -8.51 21.16 -0.62
C GLY A 319 -9.22 20.43 -1.75
N ARG A 320 -8.55 20.11 -2.85
CA ARG A 320 -9.11 19.27 -3.91
C ARG A 320 -8.27 18.05 -4.18
N ASN A 321 -8.72 16.94 -3.67
CA ASN A 321 -8.07 15.64 -3.82
C ASN A 321 -8.92 14.75 -4.74
N TRP A 322 -9.05 15.14 -6.00
CA TRP A 322 -10.00 14.61 -6.97
C TRP A 322 -9.78 13.13 -7.35
N ALA A 323 -8.56 12.65 -7.33
CA ALA A 323 -8.23 11.27 -7.68
C ALA A 323 -7.83 10.43 -6.46
N HIS A 324 -6.90 10.94 -5.65
CA HIS A 324 -6.35 10.24 -4.50
C HIS A 324 -5.92 8.82 -4.84
N ILE A 325 -4.91 8.73 -5.72
CA ILE A 325 -4.37 7.43 -6.12
C ILE A 325 -3.65 6.79 -4.94
N ASN A 326 -4.12 5.63 -4.54
CA ASN A 326 -3.60 4.89 -3.38
C ASN A 326 -2.96 3.55 -3.73
N SER A 327 -3.05 3.10 -4.97
CA SER A 327 -2.25 1.99 -5.47
C SER A 327 -1.92 2.13 -6.95
N VAL A 328 -0.79 1.55 -7.31
CA VAL A 328 -0.37 1.34 -8.69
C VAL A 328 0.11 -0.11 -8.83
N ASP A 329 -0.28 -0.75 -9.90
CA ASP A 329 0.22 -2.05 -10.33
C ASP A 329 0.58 -2.00 -11.82
N TYR A 330 1.28 -3.01 -12.28
CA TYR A 330 1.74 -3.13 -13.65
C TYR A 330 1.22 -4.41 -14.28
N ASP A 331 0.64 -4.31 -15.46
CA ASP A 331 0.24 -5.48 -16.24
C ASP A 331 1.30 -5.75 -17.31
N GLU A 332 2.12 -6.74 -17.03
CA GLU A 332 3.22 -7.20 -17.87
C GLU A 332 2.76 -7.80 -19.22
N THR A 333 1.48 -8.11 -19.37
CA THR A 333 0.96 -8.76 -20.59
C THR A 333 0.77 -7.78 -21.75
N ASP A 334 0.54 -6.51 -21.43
CA ASP A 334 0.26 -5.48 -22.43
C ASP A 334 0.89 -4.11 -22.10
N ASP A 335 1.89 -4.11 -21.21
CA ASP A 335 2.66 -2.93 -20.83
C ASP A 335 1.76 -1.76 -20.38
N SER A 336 0.86 -2.06 -19.43
CA SER A 336 -0.11 -1.10 -18.90
C SER A 336 0.05 -0.91 -17.42
N ILE A 337 -0.41 0.22 -16.89
CA ILE A 337 -0.57 0.42 -15.46
C ILE A 337 -2.02 0.19 -15.03
N ILE A 338 -2.20 -0.28 -13.80
CA ILE A 338 -3.51 -0.38 -13.14
C ILE A 338 -3.43 0.49 -11.90
N ILE A 339 -4.33 1.46 -11.79
CA ILE A 339 -4.38 2.38 -10.67
C ILE A 339 -5.69 2.23 -9.89
N SER A 340 -5.63 2.44 -8.57
CA SER A 340 -6.82 2.59 -7.73
C SER A 340 -6.99 4.06 -7.36
N SER A 341 -8.08 4.64 -7.83
CA SER A 341 -8.48 6.01 -7.50
C SER A 341 -9.55 5.98 -6.42
N ARG A 342 -9.16 6.34 -5.20
CA ARG A 342 -10.03 6.33 -4.03
C ARG A 342 -11.25 7.25 -4.23
N HIS A 343 -11.00 8.48 -4.63
CA HIS A 343 -12.04 9.50 -4.74
C HIS A 343 -12.89 9.37 -6.01
N GLN A 344 -12.41 8.69 -7.04
CA GLN A 344 -13.22 8.28 -8.18
C GLN A 344 -14.01 6.99 -7.89
N SER A 345 -13.74 6.29 -6.77
CA SER A 345 -14.26 4.96 -6.48
C SER A 345 -14.13 4.03 -7.71
N ALA A 346 -12.92 3.98 -8.27
CA ALA A 346 -12.66 3.24 -9.51
C ALA A 346 -11.24 2.66 -9.55
N ILE A 347 -11.14 1.47 -10.13
CA ILE A 347 -9.86 0.87 -10.54
C ILE A 347 -9.77 1.02 -12.05
N ILE A 348 -8.66 1.55 -12.55
CA ILE A 348 -8.55 2.01 -13.94
C ILE A 348 -7.27 1.45 -14.55
N LYS A 349 -7.39 0.86 -15.73
CA LYS A 349 -6.23 0.42 -16.52
C LYS A 349 -5.91 1.43 -17.61
N ILE A 350 -4.63 1.81 -17.71
CA ILE A 350 -4.13 2.83 -18.62
C ILE A 350 -2.96 2.27 -19.43
N GLY A 351 -3.02 2.40 -20.75
CA GLY A 351 -1.95 1.97 -21.64
C GLY A 351 -0.77 2.94 -21.70
N ARG A 352 0.34 2.51 -22.28
CA ARG A 352 1.51 3.38 -22.55
C ARG A 352 1.17 4.59 -23.42
N ASP A 353 0.16 4.48 -24.27
CA ASP A 353 -0.36 5.57 -25.09
C ASP A 353 -1.19 6.60 -24.27
N LYS A 354 -1.19 6.47 -22.95
CA LYS A 354 -1.93 7.33 -22.00
C LYS A 354 -3.45 7.27 -22.16
N LYS A 355 -3.95 6.22 -22.82
CA LYS A 355 -5.39 6.02 -22.97
C LYS A 355 -5.93 5.03 -21.97
N VAL A 356 -7.11 5.33 -21.45
CA VAL A 356 -7.86 4.42 -20.58
C VAL A 356 -8.28 3.20 -21.39
N LYS A 357 -7.91 2.02 -20.92
CA LYS A 357 -8.32 0.73 -21.51
C LYS A 357 -9.65 0.26 -20.97
N TRP A 358 -9.81 0.28 -19.66
CA TRP A 358 -11.06 -0.02 -18.98
C TRP A 358 -11.15 0.65 -17.60
N ILE A 359 -12.39 0.76 -17.10
CA ILE A 359 -12.75 1.32 -15.79
C ILE A 359 -13.63 0.31 -15.07
N LEU A 360 -13.21 -0.11 -13.87
CA LEU A 360 -13.98 -0.89 -12.92
C LEU A 360 -14.48 0.05 -11.81
N GLY A 361 -15.76 0.39 -11.82
CA GLY A 361 -16.40 1.30 -10.88
C GLY A 361 -17.80 1.68 -11.35
N SER A 362 -18.58 2.32 -10.48
CA SER A 362 -19.92 2.80 -10.84
C SER A 362 -19.92 3.60 -12.12
N HIS A 363 -20.93 3.37 -12.97
CA HIS A 363 -21.07 4.04 -14.27
C HIS A 363 -21.51 5.50 -14.16
N GLU A 364 -21.95 5.94 -12.98
CA GLU A 364 -22.47 7.30 -12.80
C GLU A 364 -21.41 8.37 -13.04
N GLY A 365 -21.85 9.45 -13.70
CA GLY A 365 -21.08 10.66 -13.90
C GLY A 365 -19.92 10.59 -14.90
N TRP A 366 -19.63 9.44 -15.49
CA TRP A 366 -18.62 9.34 -16.54
C TRP A 366 -19.14 9.92 -17.85
N LYS A 367 -18.35 10.82 -18.44
CA LYS A 367 -18.64 11.51 -19.71
C LYS A 367 -17.81 10.90 -20.85
N THR A 368 -18.12 11.26 -22.09
CA THR A 368 -17.25 10.97 -23.24
C THR A 368 -15.85 11.55 -23.00
N PRO A 369 -14.74 10.82 -23.25
CA PRO A 369 -14.69 9.52 -23.97
C PRO A 369 -14.67 8.28 -23.07
N TYR A 370 -15.05 8.37 -21.79
CA TYR A 370 -14.85 7.28 -20.81
C TYR A 370 -16.01 6.27 -20.77
N GLN A 371 -17.17 6.62 -21.29
CA GLN A 371 -18.37 5.78 -21.22
C GLN A 371 -18.21 4.41 -21.87
N ASP A 372 -17.47 4.34 -22.98
CA ASP A 372 -17.15 3.10 -23.70
C ASP A 372 -16.00 2.29 -23.07
N LYS A 373 -15.43 2.78 -21.96
CA LYS A 373 -14.37 2.11 -21.16
C LYS A 373 -14.90 1.46 -19.90
N LEU A 374 -16.17 1.65 -19.59
CA LEU A 374 -16.79 1.11 -18.39
C LEU A 374 -17.03 -0.39 -18.54
N LEU A 375 -16.61 -1.16 -17.54
CA LEU A 375 -16.84 -2.60 -17.51
C LEU A 375 -18.32 -2.89 -17.18
N GLN A 376 -18.95 -3.77 -17.95
CA GLN A 376 -20.31 -4.22 -17.71
C GLN A 376 -20.32 -5.33 -16.65
N PRO A 377 -21.03 -5.16 -15.52
CA PRO A 377 -21.21 -6.23 -14.55
C PRO A 377 -21.96 -7.41 -15.15
N VAL A 378 -21.49 -8.62 -14.84
CA VAL A 378 -22.13 -9.88 -15.24
C VAL A 378 -22.20 -10.86 -14.08
N ASP A 379 -23.17 -11.75 -14.12
CA ASP A 379 -23.26 -12.89 -13.21
C ASP A 379 -22.28 -14.02 -13.61
N LYS A 380 -22.20 -15.07 -12.82
CA LYS A 380 -21.34 -16.24 -13.07
C LYS A 380 -21.61 -16.98 -14.40
N ASN A 381 -22.75 -16.72 -15.03
CA ASN A 381 -23.12 -17.28 -16.33
C ASN A 381 -22.83 -16.29 -17.48
N GLY A 382 -22.25 -15.12 -17.17
CA GLY A 382 -21.98 -14.05 -18.14
C GLY A 382 -23.21 -13.24 -18.54
N LYS A 383 -24.33 -13.36 -17.83
CA LYS A 383 -25.54 -12.55 -18.06
C LYS A 383 -25.33 -11.15 -17.47
N PRO A 384 -25.62 -10.08 -18.23
CA PRO A 384 -25.52 -8.71 -17.72
C PRO A 384 -26.37 -8.48 -16.47
N ILE A 385 -25.76 -7.84 -15.47
CA ILE A 385 -26.42 -7.37 -14.25
C ILE A 385 -26.83 -5.92 -14.48
N LYS A 386 -28.05 -5.58 -14.13
CA LYS A 386 -28.55 -4.22 -14.18
C LYS A 386 -28.11 -3.47 -12.95
N CYS A 387 -27.56 -2.27 -13.16
CA CYS A 387 -27.26 -1.33 -12.09
C CYS A 387 -28.08 -0.05 -12.30
N GLU A 388 -28.71 0.45 -11.24
CA GLU A 388 -29.39 1.73 -11.20
C GLU A 388 -28.65 2.63 -10.22
N GLY A 389 -28.02 3.68 -10.76
CA GLY A 389 -27.12 4.50 -9.98
C GLY A 389 -25.96 3.70 -9.39
N SER A 390 -25.81 3.76 -8.08
CA SER A 390 -24.79 3.06 -7.34
C SER A 390 -25.13 1.61 -6.97
N LYS A 391 -26.37 1.18 -7.17
CA LYS A 391 -26.88 -0.14 -6.77
C LYS A 391 -26.98 -1.08 -7.96
N CYS A 392 -26.50 -2.32 -7.78
CA CYS A 392 -26.62 -3.39 -8.76
C CYS A 392 -27.54 -4.50 -8.25
N GLU A 393 -28.15 -5.22 -9.18
CA GLU A 393 -28.95 -6.42 -8.87
C GLU A 393 -28.03 -7.60 -8.50
N GLY A 394 -28.58 -8.55 -7.73
CA GLY A 394 -27.88 -9.78 -7.35
C GLY A 394 -26.76 -9.58 -6.35
N ASP A 395 -25.69 -10.37 -6.50
CA ASP A 395 -24.57 -10.42 -5.56
C ASP A 395 -23.36 -9.56 -6.01
N PHE A 396 -23.56 -8.67 -6.97
CA PHE A 396 -22.51 -7.77 -7.44
C PHE A 396 -22.61 -6.39 -6.74
N ASP A 397 -21.47 -5.88 -6.29
CA ASP A 397 -21.38 -4.49 -5.83
C ASP A 397 -20.07 -3.85 -6.31
N TRP A 398 -20.10 -2.54 -6.54
CA TRP A 398 -18.92 -1.73 -6.85
C TRP A 398 -18.04 -1.54 -5.63
N THR A 399 -16.77 -1.22 -5.85
CA THR A 399 -15.91 -0.73 -4.76
C THR A 399 -16.13 0.76 -4.52
N TRP A 400 -16.01 1.15 -3.25
CA TRP A 400 -16.24 2.52 -2.80
C TRP A 400 -15.05 3.00 -1.97
N THR A 401 -14.41 4.05 -2.41
CA THR A 401 -13.22 4.62 -1.76
C THR A 401 -12.13 3.58 -1.46
N GLN A 402 -12.01 2.58 -2.31
CA GLN A 402 -11.19 1.40 -2.12
C GLN A 402 -9.68 1.74 -2.00
N HIS A 403 -8.97 0.86 -1.31
CA HIS A 403 -7.52 0.73 -1.39
C HIS A 403 -7.14 -0.54 -2.13
N THR A 404 -5.92 -0.54 -2.65
CA THR A 404 -5.42 -1.55 -3.57
C THR A 404 -6.25 -1.62 -4.87
N GLY A 405 -5.91 -2.52 -5.73
CA GLY A 405 -6.47 -2.68 -7.08
C GLY A 405 -5.39 -3.40 -7.86
N TRP A 406 -5.01 -4.59 -7.35
CA TRP A 406 -3.86 -5.32 -7.84
C TRP A 406 -4.26 -6.52 -8.67
N LYS A 407 -3.53 -6.72 -9.76
CA LYS A 407 -3.66 -7.93 -10.57
C LYS A 407 -3.28 -9.16 -9.75
N VAL A 408 -4.20 -10.11 -9.65
CA VAL A 408 -3.94 -11.43 -9.08
C VAL A 408 -3.07 -12.22 -10.05
N ARG A 409 -1.83 -12.48 -9.66
CA ARG A 409 -0.84 -13.20 -10.48
C ARG A 409 -0.91 -14.69 -10.22
N SER A 410 -1.99 -15.30 -10.71
CA SER A 410 -2.23 -16.74 -10.67
C SER A 410 -2.46 -17.29 -12.08
N GLU A 411 -2.53 -18.61 -12.22
CA GLU A 411 -2.90 -19.28 -13.47
C GLU A 411 -4.30 -18.88 -13.98
N LEU A 412 -5.12 -18.29 -13.13
CA LEU A 412 -6.46 -17.79 -13.49
C LEU A 412 -6.38 -16.48 -14.32
N SER A 413 -5.36 -15.65 -14.11
CA SER A 413 -5.11 -14.42 -14.89
C SER A 413 -4.35 -14.77 -16.17
N LYS A 414 -5.09 -15.16 -17.22
CA LYS A 414 -4.52 -15.63 -18.48
C LYS A 414 -5.23 -15.06 -19.71
N GLY A 415 -4.43 -14.60 -20.66
CA GLY A 415 -4.93 -14.01 -21.92
C GLY A 415 -5.70 -12.72 -21.65
N ASP A 416 -6.92 -12.64 -22.20
CA ASP A 416 -7.79 -11.46 -22.03
C ASP A 416 -8.50 -11.43 -20.67
N VAL A 417 -8.36 -12.45 -19.84
CA VAL A 417 -8.97 -12.53 -18.52
C VAL A 417 -7.95 -12.25 -17.44
N ILE A 418 -8.22 -11.27 -16.60
CA ILE A 418 -7.43 -10.97 -15.40
C ILE A 418 -8.31 -10.90 -14.17
N TYR A 419 -7.70 -11.18 -13.02
CA TYR A 419 -8.36 -11.06 -11.73
C TYR A 419 -7.76 -9.87 -10.98
N ILE A 420 -8.62 -9.08 -10.36
CA ILE A 420 -8.24 -7.87 -9.61
C ILE A 420 -8.70 -8.04 -8.17
N SER A 421 -7.77 -7.96 -7.23
CA SER A 421 -8.08 -7.90 -5.79
C SER A 421 -8.16 -6.46 -5.33
N ALA A 422 -9.10 -6.15 -4.43
CA ALA A 422 -9.24 -4.83 -3.85
C ALA A 422 -9.77 -4.92 -2.40
N PHE A 423 -9.42 -3.91 -1.59
CA PHE A 423 -10.05 -3.66 -0.31
C PHE A 423 -11.05 -2.50 -0.47
N ASP A 424 -12.32 -2.82 -0.45
CA ASP A 424 -13.42 -1.84 -0.50
C ASP A 424 -13.64 -1.24 0.89
N ASN A 425 -13.11 -0.05 1.10
CA ASN A 425 -13.23 0.64 2.39
C ASN A 425 -14.67 1.03 2.72
N GLY A 426 -15.45 1.42 1.70
CA GLY A 426 -16.87 1.73 1.85
C GLY A 426 -17.17 3.08 2.51
N ASP A 427 -16.18 3.99 2.62
CA ASP A 427 -16.36 5.28 3.30
C ASP A 427 -17.35 6.22 2.59
N ALA A 428 -17.38 6.18 1.26
CA ALA A 428 -18.38 6.92 0.46
C ALA A 428 -19.28 5.94 -0.33
N ARG A 429 -19.73 4.89 0.33
CA ARG A 429 -20.58 3.87 -0.29
C ARG A 429 -21.86 4.47 -0.85
N GLY A 430 -22.13 4.16 -2.11
CA GLY A 430 -23.28 4.72 -2.82
C GLY A 430 -23.19 6.23 -3.06
N MET A 431 -22.00 6.80 -3.03
CA MET A 431 -21.72 8.24 -3.11
C MET A 431 -22.21 9.05 -1.89
N GLU A 432 -22.53 8.40 -0.80
CA GLU A 432 -22.85 9.08 0.45
C GLU A 432 -21.60 9.41 1.24
N GLN A 433 -21.50 10.66 1.71
CA GLN A 433 -20.38 11.08 2.54
C GLN A 433 -20.81 12.08 3.62
N PRO A 434 -20.56 11.77 4.90
CA PRO A 434 -20.03 10.51 5.41
C PRO A 434 -21.00 9.34 5.15
N ALA A 435 -20.49 8.12 5.10
CA ALA A 435 -21.31 6.94 4.92
C ALA A 435 -22.40 6.83 5.99
N LEU A 436 -23.60 6.45 5.60
CA LEU A 436 -24.71 6.18 6.51
C LEU A 436 -24.33 5.03 7.47
N PRO A 437 -24.91 4.96 8.68
CA PRO A 437 -24.54 3.92 9.65
C PRO A 437 -24.62 2.49 9.10
N GLU A 438 -25.65 2.18 8.34
CA GLU A 438 -25.87 0.87 7.69
C GLU A 438 -24.89 0.58 6.54
N MET A 439 -24.24 1.59 6.02
CA MET A 439 -23.24 1.49 4.97
C MET A 439 -21.82 1.35 5.51
N LYS A 440 -21.62 1.49 6.82
CA LYS A 440 -20.31 1.40 7.48
C LYS A 440 -19.84 -0.05 7.61
N TYR A 441 -19.49 -0.64 6.51
CA TYR A 441 -18.78 -1.91 6.43
C TYR A 441 -17.72 -1.85 5.34
N SER A 442 -16.66 -2.60 5.53
CA SER A 442 -15.64 -2.82 4.52
C SER A 442 -15.70 -4.25 4.02
N ARG A 443 -15.07 -4.51 2.89
CA ARG A 443 -14.94 -5.87 2.36
C ARG A 443 -13.69 -6.02 1.50
N ALA A 444 -13.08 -7.18 1.59
CA ALA A 444 -12.12 -7.63 0.60
C ALA A 444 -12.88 -8.24 -0.56
N VAL A 445 -12.47 -8.00 -1.79
CA VAL A 445 -13.17 -8.45 -2.99
C VAL A 445 -12.19 -8.84 -4.08
N VAL A 446 -12.56 -9.86 -4.86
CA VAL A 446 -11.88 -10.23 -6.10
C VAL A 446 -12.86 -10.16 -7.26
N TYR A 447 -12.45 -9.44 -8.28
CA TYR A 447 -13.18 -9.33 -9.55
C TYR A 447 -12.44 -10.06 -10.66
N LYS A 448 -13.19 -10.73 -11.52
CA LYS A 448 -12.72 -11.28 -12.79
C LYS A 448 -13.10 -10.32 -13.90
N VAL A 449 -12.13 -9.84 -14.63
CA VAL A 449 -12.27 -8.90 -15.75
C VAL A 449 -11.97 -9.61 -17.06
N ASP A 450 -12.95 -9.68 -17.95
CA ASP A 450 -12.75 -10.08 -19.34
C ASP A 450 -12.53 -8.80 -20.17
N GLN A 451 -11.27 -8.50 -20.46
CA GLN A 451 -10.84 -7.27 -21.10
C GLN A 451 -11.32 -7.16 -22.56
N LYS A 452 -11.54 -8.30 -23.22
CA LYS A 452 -12.03 -8.33 -24.60
C LYS A 452 -13.54 -8.10 -24.67
N LYS A 453 -14.30 -8.70 -23.74
CA LYS A 453 -15.74 -8.51 -23.67
C LYS A 453 -16.14 -7.25 -22.92
N MET A 454 -15.19 -6.58 -22.27
CA MET A 454 -15.45 -5.43 -21.39
C MET A 454 -16.45 -5.75 -20.29
N THR A 455 -16.30 -6.92 -19.63
CA THR A 455 -17.18 -7.37 -18.56
C THR A 455 -16.43 -7.61 -17.27
N VAL A 456 -17.15 -7.52 -16.15
CA VAL A 456 -16.64 -7.78 -14.81
C VAL A 456 -17.61 -8.66 -14.02
N GLU A 457 -17.07 -9.68 -13.36
CA GLU A 457 -17.77 -10.59 -12.45
C GLU A 457 -17.16 -10.46 -11.06
N GLN A 458 -17.97 -10.31 -10.01
CA GLN A 458 -17.50 -10.43 -8.64
C GLN A 458 -17.44 -11.91 -8.28
N VAL A 459 -16.22 -12.42 -8.03
CA VAL A 459 -16.01 -13.86 -7.83
C VAL A 459 -15.77 -14.26 -6.38
N TRP A 460 -15.38 -13.30 -5.53
CA TRP A 460 -15.12 -13.54 -4.11
C TRP A 460 -15.34 -12.28 -3.30
N GLU A 461 -15.82 -12.43 -2.07
CA GLU A 461 -16.06 -11.36 -1.12
C GLU A 461 -15.85 -11.88 0.31
N TYR A 462 -15.30 -11.03 1.19
CA TYR A 462 -15.15 -11.30 2.61
C TYR A 462 -15.23 -10.01 3.43
N GLY A 463 -15.79 -10.08 4.64
CA GLY A 463 -15.76 -9.03 5.66
C GLY A 463 -17.03 -8.21 5.79
N LYS A 464 -17.92 -8.20 4.79
CA LYS A 464 -19.20 -7.49 4.84
C LYS A 464 -20.07 -7.93 6.03
N GLU A 465 -20.10 -9.21 6.30
CA GLU A 465 -20.84 -9.83 7.41
C GLU A 465 -20.35 -9.42 8.80
N ARG A 466 -19.12 -8.91 8.89
CA ARG A 466 -18.51 -8.46 10.13
C ARG A 466 -18.93 -7.04 10.52
N GLY A 467 -19.58 -6.31 9.61
CA GLY A 467 -20.15 -5.00 9.82
C GLY A 467 -19.15 -3.95 10.36
N HIS A 468 -19.62 -3.09 11.24
CA HIS A 468 -18.83 -1.97 11.76
C HIS A 468 -17.57 -2.41 12.54
N ALA A 469 -17.58 -3.56 13.18
CA ALA A 469 -16.42 -4.05 13.94
C ALA A 469 -15.19 -4.29 13.05
N TRP A 470 -15.40 -4.51 11.76
CA TRP A 470 -14.36 -4.70 10.75
C TRP A 470 -14.26 -3.53 9.74
N TYR A 471 -15.09 -2.51 9.90
CA TYR A 471 -15.10 -1.33 9.06
C TYR A 471 -13.77 -0.58 9.17
N SER A 472 -13.13 -0.38 8.04
CA SER A 472 -11.84 0.28 7.89
C SER A 472 -11.95 1.36 6.81
N PRO A 473 -12.27 2.60 7.17
CA PRO A 473 -12.57 3.66 6.21
C PRO A 473 -11.35 4.13 5.40
N VAL A 474 -10.15 3.85 5.88
CA VAL A 474 -8.89 4.24 5.23
C VAL A 474 -7.87 3.11 5.28
N THR A 475 -6.82 3.19 4.44
CA THR A 475 -5.74 2.20 4.36
C THR A 475 -6.26 0.80 4.01
N SER A 476 -5.58 -0.26 4.48
CA SER A 476 -5.96 -1.66 4.27
C SER A 476 -5.56 -2.22 2.91
N LEU A 477 -5.57 -3.54 2.80
CA LEU A 477 -5.22 -4.21 1.56
C LEU A 477 -5.90 -5.59 1.42
N THR A 478 -5.98 -6.03 0.17
CA THR A 478 -6.31 -7.40 -0.22
C THR A 478 -5.26 -7.84 -1.22
N GLU A 479 -4.46 -8.85 -0.88
CA GLU A 479 -3.33 -9.30 -1.70
C GLU A 479 -3.34 -10.81 -1.88
N TYR A 480 -3.05 -11.25 -3.10
CA TYR A 480 -2.91 -12.67 -3.43
C TYR A 480 -1.45 -13.11 -3.29
N TYR A 481 -1.25 -14.26 -2.64
CA TYR A 481 0.04 -14.92 -2.51
C TYR A 481 0.06 -16.25 -3.25
N GLY A 482 0.87 -16.30 -4.32
CA GLY A 482 0.95 -17.47 -5.20
C GLY A 482 1.65 -18.69 -4.59
N ASP A 483 2.43 -18.52 -3.53
CA ASP A 483 3.17 -19.62 -2.88
C ASP A 483 2.24 -20.62 -2.16
N LYS A 484 1.11 -20.15 -1.65
CA LYS A 484 0.09 -20.99 -1.00
C LYS A 484 -1.28 -20.90 -1.69
N ASP A 485 -1.37 -20.20 -2.82
CA ASP A 485 -2.65 -19.92 -3.50
C ASP A 485 -3.68 -19.35 -2.52
N SER A 486 -3.28 -18.27 -1.85
CA SER A 486 -4.03 -17.66 -0.76
C SER A 486 -4.29 -16.18 -0.97
N ILE A 487 -5.32 -15.66 -0.32
CA ILE A 487 -5.62 -14.23 -0.26
C ILE A 487 -5.42 -13.76 1.18
N MET A 488 -4.53 -12.80 1.35
CA MET A 488 -4.34 -12.11 2.61
C MET A 488 -5.12 -10.80 2.61
N VAL A 489 -5.80 -10.54 3.71
CA VAL A 489 -6.60 -9.34 3.93
C VAL A 489 -6.11 -8.66 5.20
N TYR A 490 -5.80 -7.37 5.09
CA TYR A 490 -5.45 -6.54 6.23
C TYR A 490 -6.44 -5.38 6.36
N SER A 491 -7.33 -5.47 7.34
CA SER A 491 -8.23 -4.39 7.74
C SER A 491 -7.54 -3.51 8.77
N ALA A 492 -6.82 -2.49 8.32
CA ALA A 492 -5.81 -1.79 9.12
C ALA A 492 -6.40 -0.78 10.11
N THR A 493 -7.60 -0.26 9.86
CA THR A 493 -8.29 0.68 10.76
C THR A 493 -9.63 0.14 11.26
N ALA A 494 -9.72 -1.19 11.39
CA ALA A 494 -10.95 -1.88 11.78
C ALA A 494 -11.54 -1.33 13.07
N GLY A 495 -12.84 -0.97 13.02
CA GLY A 495 -13.62 -0.53 14.16
C GLY A 495 -13.22 0.82 14.77
N ALA A 496 -12.39 1.61 14.05
CA ALA A 496 -12.03 2.95 14.49
C ALA A 496 -13.25 3.89 14.49
N GLU A 497 -13.32 4.75 15.49
CA GLU A 497 -14.31 5.82 15.56
C GLU A 497 -13.61 7.17 15.68
N PHE A 498 -14.13 8.16 14.97
CA PHE A 498 -13.55 9.49 14.86
C PHE A 498 -14.53 10.56 15.31
N ASP A 499 -14.06 11.53 16.08
CA ASP A 499 -14.74 12.79 16.31
C ASP A 499 -14.28 13.81 15.26
N TRP A 500 -15.18 14.19 14.36
CA TRP A 500 -14.89 15.13 13.30
C TRP A 500 -14.64 16.58 13.80
N LYS A 501 -15.14 16.94 15.00
CA LYS A 501 -14.97 18.29 15.56
C LYS A 501 -13.56 18.48 16.12
N THR A 502 -13.04 17.45 16.76
CA THR A 502 -11.71 17.47 17.38
C THR A 502 -10.64 16.86 16.47
N PHE A 503 -11.06 16.21 15.39
CA PHE A 503 -10.21 15.45 14.47
C PHE A 503 -9.36 14.41 15.19
N SER A 504 -9.95 13.72 16.16
CA SER A 504 -9.28 12.73 17.00
C SER A 504 -10.06 11.41 17.07
N TYR A 505 -9.35 10.33 17.36
CA TYR A 505 -9.99 9.04 17.63
C TYR A 505 -10.78 9.09 18.92
N THR A 506 -12.05 8.74 18.87
CA THR A 506 -12.87 8.41 20.06
C THR A 506 -12.74 6.92 20.40
N LYS A 507 -12.40 6.11 19.40
CA LYS A 507 -12.03 4.70 19.57
C LYS A 507 -10.88 4.38 18.61
N PHE A 508 -9.78 3.88 19.17
CA PHE A 508 -8.64 3.47 18.38
C PHE A 508 -8.96 2.23 17.53
N PRO A 509 -8.34 2.10 16.35
CA PRO A 509 -8.49 0.92 15.51
C PRO A 509 -7.97 -0.34 16.19
N SER A 510 -8.58 -1.45 15.87
CA SER A 510 -8.09 -2.81 16.14
C SER A 510 -7.79 -3.51 14.82
N PRO A 511 -6.59 -3.35 14.27
CA PRO A 511 -6.23 -3.96 13.00
C PRO A 511 -6.42 -5.48 12.99
N VAL A 512 -6.87 -6.01 11.86
CA VAL A 512 -7.12 -7.45 11.68
C VAL A 512 -6.42 -7.95 10.43
N ILE A 513 -5.66 -9.03 10.58
CA ILE A 513 -5.07 -9.77 9.46
C ILE A 513 -5.77 -11.12 9.38
N ASP A 514 -6.32 -11.43 8.22
CA ASP A 514 -6.90 -12.72 7.87
C ASP A 514 -6.23 -13.25 6.59
N GLU A 515 -5.94 -14.54 6.53
CA GLU A 515 -5.44 -15.20 5.32
C GLU A 515 -6.31 -16.43 5.00
N PHE A 516 -6.71 -16.54 3.73
CA PHE A 516 -7.64 -17.57 3.23
C PHE A 516 -7.04 -18.29 2.03
N LYS A 517 -7.43 -19.56 1.88
CA LYS A 517 -7.15 -20.37 0.69
C LYS A 517 -8.37 -20.43 -0.20
#